data_718598c3bd936dd78229ff87b2bca600
#
_entry.id   718598c3bd936dd78229ff87b2bca600
#
_cell.length_a   1.000
_cell.length_b   1.000
_cell.length_c   1.000
_cell.angle_alpha   90.00
_cell.angle_beta   90.00
_cell.angle_gamma   90.00
#
_symmetry.space_group_name_H-M   'P 1'
#
loop_
_entity.id
_entity.type
_entity.pdbx_description
1 polymer ?
#
loop_
_entity_poly.entity_id
_entity_poly.type
_entity_poly.pdbx_seq_one_letter_code
_entity_poly.pdbx_strand_id
1 'polypeptide(L)'
;EGVHYEKPKISVSGLESVRSSTPEVCRDKMREIFSVILNEGEEQTQDFIENFRQEFYKLPAEEVARNSGTDNIQKYENRTTLYNKGCPIHVRGCILFNHQLAEKKLTKRFEPVKGGDKIKYVYLKVPNPIRENVISFPSALPKEFGLEKYIDYETQFNKVFLSPIENIISPLGWTGEKQDTLDSFFG
;
A
#
# COMPACT_ATOMS: atom_id res chain seq x y z
N GLU A 1 -26.30 40.19 -1.22
CA GLU A 1 -25.81 39.29 -2.27
C GLU A 1 -24.76 38.40 -1.66
N GLY A 2 -25.18 37.16 -1.31
CA GLY A 2 -24.30 36.22 -0.64
C GLY A 2 -23.32 35.60 -1.65
N VAL A 3 -22.03 35.62 -1.33
CA VAL A 3 -21.02 34.82 -2.04
C VAL A 3 -21.36 33.35 -1.80
N HIS A 4 -21.89 32.69 -2.82
CA HIS A 4 -22.04 31.23 -2.79
C HIS A 4 -20.66 30.58 -2.93
N TYR A 5 -20.10 30.14 -1.83
CA TYR A 5 -18.99 29.20 -1.89
C TYR A 5 -19.55 27.86 -2.39
N GLU A 6 -19.26 27.53 -3.64
CA GLU A 6 -19.51 26.19 -4.12
C GLU A 6 -18.67 25.22 -3.28
N LYS A 7 -19.36 24.31 -2.60
CA LYS A 7 -18.66 23.18 -1.95
C LYS A 7 -17.87 22.43 -3.02
N PRO A 8 -16.60 22.13 -2.77
CA PRO A 8 -15.82 21.39 -3.75
C PRO A 8 -16.53 20.09 -4.11
N LYS A 9 -16.82 19.92 -5.38
CA LYS A 9 -17.35 18.66 -5.91
C LYS A 9 -16.24 17.62 -5.84
N ILE A 10 -16.26 16.79 -4.83
CA ILE A 10 -15.49 15.55 -4.84
C ILE A 10 -16.13 14.71 -5.94
N SER A 11 -15.35 14.41 -6.99
CA SER A 11 -15.84 13.56 -8.05
C SER A 11 -16.14 12.16 -7.50
N VAL A 12 -17.27 11.57 -7.91
CA VAL A 12 -17.66 10.20 -7.57
C VAL A 12 -16.54 9.20 -7.95
N SER A 13 -15.74 9.53 -8.96
CA SER A 13 -14.56 8.75 -9.33
C SER A 13 -13.47 8.67 -8.22
N GLY A 14 -13.41 9.65 -7.32
CA GLY A 14 -12.53 9.58 -6.15
C GLY A 14 -12.98 8.52 -5.13
N LEU A 15 -14.29 8.34 -4.98
CA LEU A 15 -14.87 7.29 -4.12
C LEU A 15 -14.70 5.90 -4.74
N GLU A 16 -14.73 5.79 -6.05
CA GLU A 16 -14.49 4.54 -6.77
C GLU A 16 -13.02 4.09 -6.71
N SER A 17 -12.09 4.97 -6.35
CA SER A 17 -10.69 4.61 -6.15
C SER A 17 -10.44 3.80 -4.87
N VAL A 18 -11.43 3.64 -3.99
CA VAL A 18 -11.41 2.70 -2.87
C VAL A 18 -11.60 1.30 -3.44
N ARG A 19 -10.53 0.73 -3.95
CA ARG A 19 -10.53 -0.60 -4.58
C ARG A 19 -10.53 -1.70 -3.52
N SER A 20 -10.99 -2.90 -3.92
CA SER A 20 -10.89 -4.11 -3.09
C SER A 20 -9.45 -4.45 -2.68
N SER A 21 -8.43 -3.98 -3.44
CA SER A 21 -7.02 -4.12 -3.11
C SER A 21 -6.56 -3.24 -1.95
N THR A 22 -7.31 -2.18 -1.62
CA THR A 22 -6.95 -1.25 -0.54
C THR A 22 -7.10 -1.92 0.82
N PRO A 23 -6.10 -1.83 1.72
CA PRO A 23 -6.23 -2.36 3.08
C PRO A 23 -7.43 -1.76 3.82
N GLU A 24 -8.09 -2.54 4.66
CA GLU A 24 -9.29 -2.10 5.39
C GLU A 24 -9.05 -0.85 6.22
N VAL A 25 -7.92 -0.76 6.93
CA VAL A 25 -7.56 0.43 7.72
C VAL A 25 -7.49 1.67 6.84
N CYS A 26 -7.00 1.57 5.63
CA CYS A 26 -6.94 2.69 4.69
C CYS A 26 -8.33 3.07 4.17
N ARG A 27 -9.20 2.09 3.94
CA ARG A 27 -10.59 2.35 3.52
C ARG A 27 -11.36 3.13 4.58
N ASP A 28 -11.21 2.76 5.84
CA ASP A 28 -11.84 3.46 6.96
C ASP A 28 -11.32 4.90 7.07
N LYS A 29 -10.02 5.10 6.97
CA LYS A 29 -9.40 6.43 6.99
C LYS A 29 -9.75 7.28 5.78
N MET A 30 -9.95 6.67 4.61
CA MET A 30 -10.44 7.38 3.42
C MET A 30 -11.85 7.95 3.63
N ARG A 31 -12.74 7.20 4.27
CA ARG A 31 -14.09 7.69 4.63
C ARG A 31 -14.01 8.88 5.58
N GLU A 32 -13.16 8.79 6.59
CA GLU A 32 -12.96 9.88 7.57
C GLU A 32 -12.37 11.13 6.91
N ILE A 33 -11.35 10.98 6.06
CA ILE A 33 -10.69 12.13 5.42
C ILE A 33 -11.63 12.87 4.45
N PHE A 34 -12.58 12.19 3.82
CA PHE A 34 -13.57 12.86 2.98
C PHE A 34 -14.37 13.89 3.76
N SER A 35 -14.74 13.58 5.00
CA SER A 35 -15.42 14.55 5.88
C SER A 35 -14.53 15.76 6.17
N VAL A 36 -13.25 15.55 6.40
CA VAL A 36 -12.27 16.62 6.63
C VAL A 36 -12.12 17.51 5.39
N ILE A 37 -11.99 16.91 4.22
CA ILE A 37 -11.88 17.62 2.93
C ILE A 37 -13.11 18.48 2.67
N LEU A 38 -14.30 17.94 2.94
CA LEU A 38 -15.57 18.64 2.68
C LEU A 38 -15.88 19.76 3.67
N ASN A 39 -15.53 19.60 4.94
CA ASN A 39 -15.98 20.48 6.01
C ASN A 39 -14.87 21.36 6.60
N GLU A 40 -13.63 21.05 6.35
CA GLU A 40 -12.46 21.75 6.88
C GLU A 40 -11.61 22.30 5.75
N GLY A 41 -10.30 22.32 5.86
CA GLY A 41 -9.43 22.91 4.84
C GLY A 41 -8.21 22.07 4.55
N GLU A 42 -7.32 22.63 3.74
CA GLU A 42 -6.08 21.97 3.31
C GLU A 42 -5.20 21.59 4.51
N GLU A 43 -5.00 22.51 5.45
CA GLU A 43 -4.14 22.27 6.62
C GLU A 43 -4.65 21.09 7.45
N GLN A 44 -5.96 21.03 7.72
CA GLN A 44 -6.58 19.94 8.47
C GLN A 44 -6.47 18.61 7.73
N THR A 45 -6.60 18.65 6.42
CA THR A 45 -6.42 17.46 5.56
C THR A 45 -4.97 16.95 5.64
N GLN A 46 -3.99 17.85 5.56
CA GLN A 46 -2.58 17.50 5.70
C GLN A 46 -2.25 16.94 7.09
N ASP A 47 -2.81 17.53 8.14
CA ASP A 47 -2.66 17.03 9.51
C ASP A 47 -3.25 15.63 9.67
N PHE A 48 -4.41 15.38 9.07
CA PHE A 48 -5.03 14.05 9.07
C PHE A 48 -4.12 13.01 8.40
N ILE A 49 -3.57 13.35 7.24
CA ILE A 49 -2.67 12.45 6.49
C ILE A 49 -1.43 12.14 7.33
N GLU A 50 -0.81 13.14 7.93
CA GLU A 50 0.40 12.95 8.73
C GLU A 50 0.14 12.13 9.99
N ASN A 51 -0.96 12.37 10.68
CA ASN A 51 -1.36 11.58 11.85
C ASN A 51 -1.61 10.12 11.48
N PHE A 52 -2.28 9.87 10.36
CA PHE A 52 -2.48 8.50 9.89
C PHE A 52 -1.17 7.85 9.43
N ARG A 53 -0.28 8.60 8.79
CA ARG A 53 1.06 8.09 8.40
C ARG A 53 1.79 7.51 9.62
N GLN A 54 1.79 8.23 10.73
CA GLN A 54 2.46 7.78 11.96
C GLN A 54 1.81 6.52 12.54
N GLU A 55 0.49 6.43 12.52
CA GLU A 55 -0.22 5.21 12.92
C GLU A 55 0.10 4.03 11.99
N PHE A 56 0.04 4.28 10.68
CA PHE A 56 0.27 3.28 9.64
C PHE A 56 1.66 2.62 9.76
N TYR A 57 2.69 3.39 10.05
CA TYR A 57 4.07 2.89 10.17
C TYR A 57 4.26 1.95 11.36
N LYS A 58 3.32 1.89 12.29
CA LYS A 58 3.35 0.99 13.45
C LYS A 58 2.55 -0.30 13.25
N LEU A 59 1.80 -0.39 12.15
CA LEU A 59 0.95 -1.54 11.87
C LEU A 59 1.76 -2.73 11.34
N PRO A 60 1.32 -3.97 11.62
CA PRO A 60 1.97 -5.15 11.06
C PRO A 60 1.71 -5.28 9.55
N ALA A 61 2.52 -6.11 8.90
CA ALA A 61 2.44 -6.35 7.46
C ALA A 61 1.03 -6.69 6.98
N GLU A 62 0.31 -7.51 7.74
CA GLU A 62 -1.02 -8.00 7.40
C GLU A 62 -2.06 -6.88 7.29
N GLU A 63 -1.89 -5.81 8.06
CA GLU A 63 -2.83 -4.68 8.08
C GLU A 63 -2.52 -3.62 7.02
N VAL A 64 -1.27 -3.51 6.59
CA VAL A 64 -0.84 -2.53 5.59
C VAL A 64 -0.77 -3.11 4.18
N ALA A 65 -0.87 -4.41 4.04
CA ALA A 65 -0.73 -5.13 2.78
C ALA A 65 -1.90 -4.85 1.82
N ARG A 66 -1.61 -4.82 0.54
CA ARG A 66 -2.63 -4.78 -0.51
C ARG A 66 -3.20 -6.17 -0.72
N ASN A 67 -4.52 -6.23 -0.96
CA ASN A 67 -5.20 -7.48 -1.30
C ASN A 67 -5.18 -7.72 -2.80
N SER A 68 -4.99 -8.96 -3.22
CA SER A 68 -5.06 -9.35 -4.62
C SER A 68 -5.47 -10.81 -4.78
N GLY A 69 -5.93 -11.16 -5.97
CA GLY A 69 -6.06 -12.55 -6.39
C GLY A 69 -4.80 -13.02 -7.11
N THR A 70 -4.64 -14.32 -7.24
CA THR A 70 -3.51 -14.93 -7.95
C THR A 70 -4.00 -15.76 -9.11
N ASP A 71 -3.88 -15.20 -10.30
CA ASP A 71 -4.14 -15.95 -11.53
C ASP A 71 -2.81 -16.24 -12.23
N ASN A 72 -2.73 -17.44 -12.82
CA ASN A 72 -1.64 -17.81 -13.71
C ASN A 72 -0.22 -17.75 -13.12
N ILE A 73 -0.04 -18.10 -11.85
CA ILE A 73 1.30 -18.17 -11.23
C ILE A 73 2.24 -19.02 -12.11
N GLN A 74 1.77 -20.17 -12.57
CA GLN A 74 2.55 -21.12 -13.37
C GLN A 74 3.08 -20.52 -14.69
N LYS A 75 2.34 -19.57 -15.27
CA LYS A 75 2.77 -18.87 -16.49
C LYS A 75 4.07 -18.09 -16.30
N TYR A 76 4.28 -17.59 -15.08
CA TYR A 76 5.42 -16.73 -14.78
C TYR A 76 6.55 -17.44 -14.03
N GLU A 77 6.36 -18.67 -13.59
CA GLU A 77 7.41 -19.45 -12.94
C GLU A 77 8.53 -19.79 -13.92
N ASN A 78 9.77 -19.68 -13.44
CA ASN A 78 10.95 -20.02 -14.21
C ASN A 78 11.96 -20.77 -13.33
N ARG A 79 12.39 -21.92 -13.76
CA ARG A 79 13.30 -22.78 -12.99
C ARG A 79 14.70 -22.18 -12.80
N THR A 80 15.13 -21.33 -13.72
CA THR A 80 16.47 -20.73 -13.68
C THR A 80 16.49 -19.39 -12.96
N THR A 81 15.50 -18.52 -13.25
CA THR A 81 15.46 -17.14 -12.76
C THR A 81 14.37 -16.89 -11.73
N LEU A 82 13.66 -17.92 -11.27
CA LEU A 82 12.47 -17.94 -10.43
C LEU A 82 11.22 -17.44 -11.16
N TYR A 83 11.26 -16.35 -11.85
CA TYR A 83 10.12 -15.78 -12.57
C TYR A 83 10.54 -15.21 -13.92
N ASN A 84 9.59 -15.15 -14.85
CA ASN A 84 9.80 -14.58 -16.18
C ASN A 84 9.66 -13.05 -16.15
N LYS A 85 10.34 -12.40 -17.09
CA LYS A 85 10.20 -10.95 -17.30
C LYS A 85 8.73 -10.59 -17.58
N GLY A 86 8.28 -9.47 -17.01
CA GLY A 86 6.88 -9.02 -17.13
C GLY A 86 5.93 -9.64 -16.13
N CYS A 87 6.45 -10.41 -15.15
CA CYS A 87 5.65 -10.95 -14.06
C CYS A 87 5.02 -9.80 -13.24
N PRO A 88 3.68 -9.79 -13.05
CA PRO A 88 3.04 -8.82 -12.18
C PRO A 88 3.61 -8.88 -10.76
N ILE A 89 3.68 -7.73 -10.09
CA ILE A 89 4.37 -7.63 -8.79
C ILE A 89 3.78 -8.57 -7.72
N HIS A 90 2.46 -8.67 -7.65
CA HIS A 90 1.79 -9.55 -6.68
C HIS A 90 2.02 -11.03 -6.96
N VAL A 91 2.10 -11.42 -8.23
CA VAL A 91 2.45 -12.79 -8.66
C VAL A 91 3.90 -13.09 -8.36
N ARG A 92 4.80 -12.15 -8.66
CA ARG A 92 6.22 -12.27 -8.31
C ARG A 92 6.40 -12.48 -6.81
N GLY A 93 5.68 -11.72 -5.99
CA GLY A 93 5.66 -11.91 -4.55
C GLY A 93 5.22 -13.32 -4.11
N CYS A 94 4.26 -13.93 -4.81
CA CYS A 94 3.81 -15.31 -4.54
C CYS A 94 4.89 -16.34 -4.90
N ILE A 95 5.55 -16.17 -6.02
CA ILE A 95 6.65 -17.05 -6.44
C ILE A 95 7.79 -16.99 -5.42
N LEU A 96 8.12 -15.77 -4.96
CA LEU A 96 9.14 -15.56 -3.92
C LEU A 96 8.73 -16.19 -2.58
N PHE A 97 7.46 -16.08 -2.19
CA PHE A 97 6.93 -16.71 -0.99
C PHE A 97 7.10 -18.23 -1.04
N ASN A 98 6.68 -18.85 -2.14
CA ASN A 98 6.79 -20.29 -2.34
C ASN A 98 8.26 -20.74 -2.34
N HIS A 99 9.14 -19.97 -2.97
CA HIS A 99 10.57 -20.23 -2.98
C HIS A 99 11.17 -20.17 -1.56
N GLN A 100 10.82 -19.17 -0.77
CA GLN A 100 11.29 -19.04 0.61
C GLN A 100 10.80 -20.18 1.50
N LEU A 101 9.56 -20.63 1.32
CA LEU A 101 9.05 -21.80 2.03
C LEU A 101 9.88 -23.06 1.74
N ALA A 102 10.24 -23.27 0.48
CA ALA A 102 11.05 -24.41 0.07
C ALA A 102 12.50 -24.30 0.60
N GLU A 103 13.13 -23.14 0.44
CA GLU A 103 14.49 -22.87 0.92
C GLU A 103 14.64 -23.05 2.42
N LYS A 104 13.67 -22.60 3.20
CA LYS A 104 13.67 -22.66 4.65
C LYS A 104 13.01 -23.93 5.22
N LYS A 105 12.60 -24.84 4.35
CA LYS A 105 11.94 -26.11 4.72
C LYS A 105 10.68 -25.90 5.59
N LEU A 106 9.87 -24.91 5.23
CA LEU A 106 8.66 -24.53 5.96
C LEU A 106 7.37 -25.03 5.33
N THR A 107 7.43 -25.85 4.28
CA THR A 107 6.26 -26.32 3.51
C THR A 107 5.32 -27.20 4.32
N LYS A 108 5.76 -27.75 5.44
CA LYS A 108 4.90 -28.50 6.39
C LYS A 108 4.10 -27.58 7.30
N ARG A 109 4.58 -26.36 7.56
CA ARG A 109 3.91 -25.39 8.44
C ARG A 109 3.05 -24.40 7.69
N PHE A 110 3.41 -24.06 6.46
CA PHE A 110 2.73 -23.09 5.62
C PHE A 110 2.45 -23.71 4.25
N GLU A 111 1.24 -23.53 3.76
CA GLU A 111 0.90 -23.96 2.42
C GLU A 111 1.44 -22.98 1.37
N PRO A 112 2.06 -23.48 0.29
CA PRO A 112 2.40 -22.67 -0.85
C PRO A 112 1.16 -22.00 -1.47
N VAL A 113 1.34 -20.80 -2.01
CA VAL A 113 0.29 -20.11 -2.74
C VAL A 113 0.03 -20.81 -4.06
N LYS A 114 -1.25 -21.01 -4.39
CA LYS A 114 -1.71 -21.63 -5.65
C LYS A 114 -2.50 -20.62 -6.48
N GLY A 115 -2.61 -20.89 -7.77
CA GLY A 115 -3.47 -20.12 -8.65
C GLY A 115 -4.91 -20.09 -8.15
N GLY A 116 -5.52 -18.91 -8.13
CA GLY A 116 -6.87 -18.69 -7.62
C GLY A 116 -6.94 -18.29 -6.14
N ASP A 117 -5.85 -18.40 -5.40
CA ASP A 117 -5.82 -17.99 -3.99
C ASP A 117 -5.94 -16.47 -3.84
N LYS A 118 -6.56 -16.04 -2.75
CA LYS A 118 -6.51 -14.65 -2.32
C LYS A 118 -5.24 -14.44 -1.51
N ILE A 119 -4.52 -13.37 -1.82
CA ILE A 119 -3.25 -13.04 -1.17
C ILE A 119 -3.20 -11.59 -0.74
N LYS A 120 -2.21 -11.29 0.07
CA LYS A 120 -1.79 -9.95 0.44
C LYS A 120 -0.35 -9.75 0.01
N TYR A 121 0.06 -8.52 -0.31
CA TYR A 121 1.44 -8.24 -0.64
C TYR A 121 1.90 -6.88 -0.11
N VAL A 122 3.18 -6.81 0.22
CA VAL A 122 3.85 -5.60 0.72
C VAL A 122 5.11 -5.33 -0.08
N TYR A 123 5.43 -4.06 -0.24
CA TYR A 123 6.70 -3.62 -0.81
C TYR A 123 7.80 -3.74 0.25
N LEU A 124 8.99 -4.09 -0.19
CA LEU A 124 10.16 -4.26 0.66
C LEU A 124 11.26 -3.27 0.28
N LYS A 125 11.96 -2.77 1.27
CA LYS A 125 13.20 -2.02 1.08
C LYS A 125 14.30 -2.95 0.57
N VAL A 126 15.13 -2.45 -0.31
CA VAL A 126 16.32 -3.15 -0.78
C VAL A 126 17.57 -2.37 -0.33
N PRO A 127 18.66 -3.05 0.01
CA PRO A 127 18.85 -4.51 0.04
C PRO A 127 18.11 -5.19 1.19
N ASN A 128 17.73 -6.45 0.98
CA ASN A 128 17.13 -7.32 1.98
C ASN A 128 17.53 -8.79 1.70
N PRO A 129 17.21 -9.74 2.62
CA PRO A 129 17.68 -11.12 2.48
C PRO A 129 17.21 -11.87 1.23
N ILE A 130 16.07 -11.49 0.65
CA ILE A 130 15.57 -12.13 -0.58
C ILE A 130 15.92 -11.38 -1.86
N ARG A 131 16.60 -10.22 -1.74
CA ARG A 131 17.06 -9.38 -2.86
C ARG A 131 15.97 -8.93 -3.81
N GLU A 132 14.74 -8.76 -3.29
CA GLU A 132 13.56 -8.41 -4.06
C GLU A 132 12.73 -7.35 -3.32
N ASN A 133 11.97 -6.54 -4.04
CA ASN A 133 11.24 -5.41 -3.49
C ASN A 133 9.78 -5.72 -3.16
N VAL A 134 9.39 -6.98 -3.12
CA VAL A 134 8.01 -7.40 -2.82
C VAL A 134 8.01 -8.78 -2.18
N ILE A 135 7.02 -9.02 -1.34
CA ILE A 135 6.65 -10.35 -0.86
C ILE A 135 5.13 -10.43 -0.76
N SER A 136 4.57 -11.53 -1.22
CA SER A 136 3.15 -11.85 -1.04
C SER A 136 2.99 -12.97 -0.03
N PHE A 137 1.82 -13.07 0.58
CA PHE A 137 1.51 -14.11 1.56
C PHE A 137 -0.01 -14.32 1.62
N PRO A 138 -0.48 -15.53 2.01
CA PRO A 138 -1.92 -15.81 2.05
C PRO A 138 -2.67 -15.02 3.14
N SER A 139 -2.18 -15.06 4.37
CA SER A 139 -2.83 -14.42 5.52
C SER A 139 -1.85 -13.66 6.41
N ALA A 140 -0.68 -14.20 6.65
CA ALA A 140 0.35 -13.60 7.48
C ALA A 140 1.74 -13.81 6.88
N LEU A 141 2.60 -12.82 7.06
CA LEU A 141 4.01 -12.93 6.67
C LEU A 141 4.73 -13.80 7.70
N PRO A 142 5.31 -14.95 7.28
CA PRO A 142 6.02 -15.80 8.22
C PRO A 142 7.19 -15.07 8.88
N LYS A 143 7.27 -15.12 10.20
CA LYS A 143 8.37 -14.51 10.97
C LYS A 143 9.72 -15.12 10.63
N GLU A 144 9.72 -16.38 10.24
CA GLU A 144 10.89 -17.14 9.81
C GLU A 144 11.58 -16.54 8.59
N PHE A 145 10.88 -15.74 7.79
CA PHE A 145 11.48 -15.03 6.67
C PHE A 145 12.37 -13.86 7.11
N GLY A 146 12.12 -13.30 8.29
CA GLY A 146 12.89 -12.16 8.81
C GLY A 146 12.74 -10.90 7.97
N LEU A 147 11.58 -10.69 7.35
CA LEU A 147 11.32 -9.58 6.42
C LEU A 147 10.57 -8.40 7.05
N GLU A 148 10.04 -8.51 8.26
CA GLU A 148 9.22 -7.46 8.88
C GLU A 148 9.94 -6.12 8.95
N LYS A 149 11.22 -6.12 9.30
CA LYS A 149 12.04 -4.89 9.38
C LYS A 149 12.38 -4.27 8.03
N TYR A 150 12.10 -4.98 6.94
CA TYR A 150 12.36 -4.51 5.58
C TYR A 150 11.11 -4.01 4.87
N ILE A 151 9.96 -4.00 5.53
CA ILE A 151 8.74 -3.46 4.94
C ILE A 151 8.95 -1.98 4.60
N ASP A 152 8.70 -1.64 3.35
CA ASP A 152 8.79 -0.26 2.87
C ASP A 152 7.47 0.46 3.14
N TYR A 153 7.31 0.93 4.37
CA TYR A 153 6.10 1.62 4.81
C TYR A 153 5.84 2.90 4.03
N GLU A 154 6.88 3.62 3.64
CA GLU A 154 6.74 4.85 2.85
C GLU A 154 6.13 4.55 1.47
N THR A 155 6.69 3.60 0.74
CA THR A 155 6.14 3.16 -0.56
C THR A 155 4.74 2.59 -0.38
N GLN A 156 4.53 1.77 0.65
CA GLN A 156 3.23 1.18 0.95
C GLN A 156 2.18 2.27 1.19
N PHE A 157 2.47 3.22 2.06
CA PHE A 157 1.56 4.33 2.39
C PHE A 157 1.25 5.19 1.16
N ASN A 158 2.27 5.53 0.38
CA ASN A 158 2.10 6.32 -0.84
C ASN A 158 1.15 5.64 -1.82
N LYS A 159 1.31 4.34 -2.02
CA LYS A 159 0.50 3.60 -3.00
C LYS A 159 -0.92 3.31 -2.53
N VAL A 160 -1.13 3.01 -1.25
CA VAL A 160 -2.45 2.60 -0.75
C VAL A 160 -3.29 3.74 -0.19
N PHE A 161 -2.69 4.88 0.14
CA PHE A 161 -3.42 5.99 0.75
C PHE A 161 -3.08 7.35 0.16
N LEU A 162 -1.81 7.78 0.20
CA LEU A 162 -1.44 9.15 -0.15
C LEU A 162 -1.74 9.49 -1.62
N SER A 163 -1.29 8.67 -2.57
CA SER A 163 -1.51 8.94 -3.99
C SER A 163 -2.99 8.98 -4.37
N PRO A 164 -3.85 8.04 -3.91
CA PRO A 164 -5.29 8.15 -4.13
C PRO A 164 -5.91 9.43 -3.55
N ILE A 165 -5.50 9.85 -2.37
CA ILE A 165 -5.99 11.10 -1.76
C ILE A 165 -5.48 12.33 -2.52
N GLU A 166 -4.22 12.36 -2.92
CA GLU A 166 -3.68 13.46 -3.73
C GLU A 166 -4.41 13.62 -5.05
N ASN A 167 -4.82 12.53 -5.68
CA ASN A 167 -5.65 12.58 -6.90
C ASN A 167 -7.01 13.26 -6.66
N ILE A 168 -7.54 13.19 -5.44
CA ILE A 168 -8.80 13.83 -5.06
C ILE A 168 -8.60 15.30 -4.74
N ILE A 169 -7.54 15.67 -4.03
CA ILE A 169 -7.31 17.03 -3.54
C ILE A 169 -6.55 17.92 -4.51
N SER A 170 -5.79 17.36 -5.45
CA SER A 170 -5.03 18.15 -6.41
C SER A 170 -5.91 19.04 -7.31
N PRO A 171 -7.12 18.65 -7.75
CA PRO A 171 -8.02 19.55 -8.45
C PRO A 171 -8.49 20.75 -7.62
N LEU A 172 -8.39 20.69 -6.29
CA LEU A 172 -8.66 21.80 -5.38
C LEU A 172 -7.47 22.76 -5.23
N GLY A 173 -6.34 22.44 -5.86
CA GLY A 173 -5.08 23.16 -5.69
C GLY A 173 -4.37 22.83 -4.38
N TRP A 174 -4.76 21.73 -3.72
CA TRP A 174 -4.19 21.31 -2.44
C TRP A 174 -3.11 20.25 -2.64
N THR A 175 -2.17 20.20 -1.72
CA THR A 175 -1.16 19.13 -1.61
C THR A 175 -1.38 18.31 -0.35
N GLY A 176 -1.02 17.04 -0.39
CA GLY A 176 -1.17 16.13 0.75
C GLY A 176 -0.12 16.32 1.84
N GLU A 177 0.96 17.01 1.53
CA GLU A 177 2.06 17.27 2.45
C GLU A 177 2.32 18.76 2.57
N LYS A 178 2.61 19.21 3.81
CA LYS A 178 3.02 20.59 4.03
C LYS A 178 4.35 20.83 3.32
N GLN A 179 4.40 21.86 2.48
CA GLN A 179 5.67 22.27 1.87
C GLN A 179 6.50 23.00 2.91
N ASP A 180 7.76 22.58 3.05
CA ASP A 180 8.74 23.35 3.78
C ASP A 180 8.96 24.67 3.04
N THR A 181 8.46 25.74 3.60
CA THR A 181 8.78 27.07 3.07
C THR A 181 10.23 27.42 3.43
N LEU A 182 10.90 28.16 2.56
CA LEU A 182 12.27 28.66 2.81
C LEU A 182 12.40 29.33 4.18
N ASP A 183 11.31 29.90 4.70
CA ASP A 183 11.25 30.53 6.02
C ASP A 183 11.49 29.56 7.18
N SER A 184 11.18 28.26 7.00
CA SER A 184 11.44 27.22 8.01
C SER A 184 12.93 26.89 8.15
N PHE A 185 13.75 27.19 7.13
CA PHE A 185 15.20 26.98 7.16
C PHE A 185 15.98 28.13 7.76
N PHE A 186 15.39 29.32 7.88
CA PHE A 186 16.03 30.54 8.35
C PHE A 186 15.46 31.05 9.68
N GLY A 187 14.51 30.33 10.26
CA GLY A 187 13.88 30.70 11.53
C GLY A 187 14.61 30.27 12.78
#